data_fb090ea084134c86bc43a5ae693ef42a
#
_entry.id   fb090ea084134c86bc43a5ae693ef42a
#
_cell.length_a   1.000
_cell.length_b   1.000
_cell.length_c   1.000
_cell.angle_alpha   90.00
_cell.angle_beta   90.00
_cell.angle_gamma   90.00
#
_symmetry.space_group_name_H-M   'P 1'
#
loop_
_entity.id
_entity.type
_entity.pdbx_description
1 polymer ?
#
loop_
_entity_poly.entity_id
_entity_poly.type
_entity_poly.pdbx_seq_one_letter_code
_entity_poly.pdbx_strand_id
1 'polypeptide(L)'
;MPRKRFRTEQIIQKLREAEVLLSRGRNVSEACRQIGVTDNTYYLWRKEYGGIRSDQAKRLKELERENTRLKKLVSEAELDKAILREAASGNF
;
A
#
# COMPACT_ATOMS: atom_id res chain seq x y z
N MET A 1 15.16 -0.70 18.73
CA MET A 1 13.70 -0.43 18.65
C MET A 1 13.17 -0.78 17.27
N PRO A 2 12.09 -1.55 17.18
CA PRO A 2 11.51 -1.81 15.88
C PRO A 2 10.98 -0.50 15.30
N ARG A 3 11.32 -0.23 14.06
CA ARG A 3 10.79 0.92 13.34
C ARG A 3 9.28 0.73 13.16
N LYS A 4 8.51 1.75 13.49
CA LYS A 4 7.09 1.76 13.16
C LYS A 4 6.93 1.68 11.64
N ARG A 5 6.22 0.68 11.18
CA ARG A 5 5.87 0.59 9.78
C ARG A 5 4.48 1.19 9.59
N PHE A 6 4.39 2.08 8.63
CA PHE A 6 3.13 2.72 8.28
C PHE A 6 2.59 2.11 7.00
N ARG A 7 1.29 1.94 6.97
CA ARG A 7 0.59 1.53 5.74
C ARG A 7 0.54 2.70 4.77
N THR A 8 0.41 2.42 3.48
CA THR A 8 0.35 3.44 2.44
C THR A 8 -0.69 4.52 2.75
N GLU A 9 -1.87 4.14 3.20
CA GLU A 9 -2.92 5.10 3.59
C GLU A 9 -2.48 6.02 4.72
N GLN A 10 -1.81 5.46 5.72
CA GLN A 10 -1.29 6.23 6.84
C GLN A 10 -0.22 7.21 6.40
N ILE A 11 0.67 6.78 5.51
CA ILE A 11 1.72 7.63 4.96
C ILE A 11 1.10 8.82 4.23
N ILE A 12 0.10 8.58 3.39
CA ILE A 12 -0.55 9.63 2.63
C ILE A 12 -1.30 10.60 3.54
N GLN A 13 -1.99 10.11 4.57
CA GLN A 13 -2.64 10.96 5.56
C GLN A 13 -1.65 11.83 6.31
N LYS A 14 -0.51 11.25 6.71
CA LYS A 14 0.54 12.01 7.39
C LYS A 14 1.16 13.07 6.51
N LEU A 15 1.40 12.75 5.24
CA LEU A 15 1.87 13.74 4.26
C LEU A 15 0.87 14.89 4.11
N ARG A 16 -0.41 14.59 4.09
CA ARG A 16 -1.46 15.61 3.99
C ARG A 16 -1.48 16.50 5.23
N GLU A 17 -1.34 15.92 6.42
CA GLU A 17 -1.23 16.70 7.66
C GLU A 17 -0.01 17.60 7.63
N ALA A 18 1.13 17.10 7.16
CA ALA A 18 2.33 17.90 7.02
C ALA A 18 2.14 19.06 6.05
N GLU A 19 1.50 18.82 4.92
CA GLU A 19 1.19 19.88 3.94
C GLU A 19 0.31 20.98 4.54
N VAL A 20 -0.69 20.61 5.32
CA VAL A 20 -1.55 21.57 6.03
C VAL A 20 -0.73 22.41 7.00
N LEU A 21 0.15 21.76 7.77
CA LEU A 21 1.02 22.47 8.72
C LEU A 21 1.98 23.44 8.02
N LEU A 22 2.56 23.01 6.90
CA LEU A 22 3.42 23.86 6.08
C LEU A 22 2.66 25.05 5.51
N SER A 23 1.41 24.87 5.09
CA SER A 23 0.58 25.95 4.57
C SER A 23 0.21 26.97 5.65
N ARG A 24 0.26 26.57 6.92
CA ARG A 24 0.03 27.46 8.06
C ARG A 24 1.29 28.18 8.53
N GLY A 25 2.38 28.06 7.80
CA GLY A 25 3.65 28.74 8.08
C GLY A 25 4.61 27.98 8.97
N ARG A 26 4.34 26.72 9.28
CA ARG A 26 5.28 25.89 10.03
C ARG A 26 6.37 25.36 9.12
N ASN A 27 7.56 25.10 9.68
CA ASN A 27 8.66 24.55 8.88
C ASN A 27 8.59 23.03 8.82
N VAL A 28 9.42 22.43 7.96
CA VAL A 28 9.44 20.97 7.75
C VAL A 28 9.73 20.22 9.03
N SER A 29 10.70 20.67 9.81
CA SER A 29 11.08 20.01 11.07
C SER A 29 9.92 19.96 12.06
N GLU A 30 9.17 21.06 12.19
CA GLU A 30 7.99 21.11 13.05
C GLU A 30 6.88 20.19 12.56
N ALA A 31 6.63 20.20 11.26
CA ALA A 31 5.62 19.34 10.64
C ALA A 31 5.97 17.87 10.86
N CYS A 32 7.22 17.49 10.65
CA CYS A 32 7.70 16.11 10.86
C CYS A 32 7.57 15.69 12.32
N ARG A 33 7.88 16.58 13.25
CA ARG A 33 7.72 16.32 14.68
C ARG A 33 6.25 16.07 15.03
N GLN A 34 5.36 16.86 14.46
CA GLN A 34 3.92 16.74 14.67
C GLN A 34 3.38 15.41 14.17
N ILE A 35 3.80 14.97 12.99
CA ILE A 35 3.35 13.70 12.41
C ILE A 35 4.17 12.49 12.89
N GLY A 36 5.23 12.71 13.66
CA GLY A 36 6.00 11.64 14.29
C GLY A 36 7.01 10.93 13.40
N VAL A 37 7.59 11.63 12.45
CA VAL A 37 8.61 11.06 11.54
C VAL A 37 9.84 11.96 11.49
N THR A 38 10.94 11.42 10.94
CA THR A 38 12.15 12.19 10.70
C THR A 38 12.02 12.99 9.39
N ASP A 39 12.84 14.03 9.25
CA ASP A 39 12.87 14.83 8.02
C ASP A 39 13.20 13.96 6.81
N ASN A 40 14.16 13.03 6.95
CA ASN A 40 14.53 12.12 5.89
C ASN A 40 13.35 11.22 5.45
N THR A 41 12.61 10.70 6.41
CA THR A 41 11.42 9.89 6.14
C THR A 41 10.36 10.71 5.41
N TYR A 42 10.15 11.96 5.85
CA TYR A 42 9.20 12.86 5.22
C TYR A 42 9.56 13.10 3.73
N TYR A 43 10.83 13.41 3.45
CA TYR A 43 11.26 13.64 2.07
C TYR A 43 11.15 12.40 1.19
N LEU A 44 11.46 11.22 1.75
CA LEU A 44 11.30 9.96 1.06
C LEU A 44 9.82 9.71 0.71
N TRP A 45 8.94 9.90 1.67
CA TRP A 45 7.49 9.73 1.47
C TRP A 45 6.94 10.72 0.46
N ARG A 46 7.38 11.96 0.54
CA ARG A 46 6.97 12.99 -0.41
C ARG A 46 7.35 12.61 -1.84
N LYS A 47 8.54 12.06 -2.02
CA LYS A 47 9.00 11.59 -3.32
C LYS A 47 8.16 10.44 -3.85
N GLU A 48 7.83 9.48 -2.99
CA GLU A 48 7.12 8.27 -3.38
C GLU A 48 5.60 8.44 -3.48
N TYR A 49 5.02 9.22 -2.57
CA TYR A 49 3.56 9.29 -2.41
C TYR A 49 2.97 10.69 -2.52
N GLY A 50 3.77 11.70 -2.75
CA GLY A 50 3.33 13.10 -2.65
C GLY A 50 2.20 13.50 -3.60
N GLY A 51 2.02 12.79 -4.70
CA GLY A 51 0.95 13.07 -5.66
C GLY A 51 -0.31 12.23 -5.46
N ILE A 52 -0.37 11.38 -4.43
CA ILE A 52 -1.47 10.43 -4.25
C ILE A 52 -2.40 10.93 -3.14
N ARG A 53 -3.69 11.04 -3.45
CA ARG A 53 -4.73 11.38 -2.47
C ARG A 53 -5.15 10.14 -1.68
N SER A 54 -5.74 10.36 -0.49
CA SER A 54 -6.22 9.28 0.39
C SER A 54 -7.21 8.35 -0.31
N ASP A 55 -8.11 8.90 -1.10
CA ASP A 55 -9.10 8.12 -1.85
C ASP A 55 -8.44 7.25 -2.91
N GLN A 56 -7.42 7.78 -3.60
CA GLN A 56 -6.63 7.03 -4.56
C GLN A 56 -5.83 5.92 -3.87
N ALA A 57 -5.30 6.20 -2.68
CA ALA A 57 -4.58 5.21 -1.89
C ALA A 57 -5.48 4.04 -1.49
N LYS A 58 -6.70 4.33 -1.04
CA LYS A 58 -7.69 3.29 -0.72
C LYS A 58 -8.00 2.43 -1.93
N ARG A 59 -8.22 3.07 -3.07
CA ARG A 59 -8.51 2.37 -4.32
C ARG A 59 -7.35 1.49 -4.75
N LEU A 60 -6.13 1.99 -4.64
CA LEU A 60 -4.93 1.21 -4.96
C LEU A 60 -4.86 -0.04 -4.07
N LYS A 61 -5.11 0.11 -2.80
CA LYS A 61 -5.11 -1.00 -1.84
C LYS A 61 -6.19 -2.03 -2.16
N GLU A 62 -7.38 -1.57 -2.53
CA GLU A 62 -8.46 -2.44 -2.96
C GLU A 62 -8.08 -3.21 -4.22
N LEU A 63 -7.45 -2.55 -5.18
CA LEU A 63 -6.97 -3.17 -6.40
C LEU A 63 -5.88 -4.21 -6.12
N GLU A 64 -4.99 -3.94 -5.19
CA GLU A 64 -3.95 -4.90 -4.78
C GLU A 64 -4.57 -6.16 -4.17
N ARG A 65 -5.57 -5.99 -3.31
CA ARG A 65 -6.31 -7.11 -2.71
C ARG A 65 -7.03 -7.93 -3.78
N GLU A 66 -7.72 -7.25 -4.69
CA GLU A 66 -8.44 -7.90 -5.77
C GLU A 66 -7.48 -8.66 -6.68
N ASN A 67 -6.33 -8.08 -6.99
CA ASN A 67 -5.31 -8.72 -7.80
C ASN A 67 -4.79 -10.01 -7.14
N THR A 68 -4.51 -9.96 -5.84
CA THR A 68 -4.07 -11.12 -5.07
C THR A 68 -5.14 -12.20 -5.05
N ARG A 69 -6.39 -11.82 -4.83
CA ARG A 69 -7.53 -12.75 -4.85
C ARG A 69 -7.68 -13.43 -6.20
N LEU A 70 -7.62 -12.65 -7.29
CA LEU A 70 -7.73 -13.18 -8.63
C LEU A 70 -6.61 -14.14 -8.98
N LYS A 71 -5.38 -13.81 -8.59
CA LYS A 71 -4.22 -14.69 -8.79
C LYS A 71 -4.41 -16.02 -8.08
N LYS A 72 -4.92 -15.99 -6.86
CA LYS A 72 -5.22 -17.19 -6.09
C LYS A 72 -6.28 -18.05 -6.79
N LEU A 73 -7.37 -17.42 -7.25
CA LEU A 73 -8.44 -18.13 -7.97
C LEU A 73 -7.93 -18.77 -9.25
N VAL A 74 -7.09 -18.09 -10.00
CA VAL A 74 -6.49 -18.63 -11.22
C VAL A 74 -5.61 -19.85 -10.90
N SER A 75 -4.81 -19.75 -9.87
CA SER A 75 -3.94 -20.85 -9.43
C SER A 75 -4.76 -22.08 -9.01
N GLU A 76 -5.84 -21.89 -8.27
CA GLU A 76 -6.75 -22.95 -7.87
C GLU A 76 -7.45 -23.59 -9.08
N ALA A 77 -7.91 -22.78 -10.02
CA ALA A 77 -8.54 -23.28 -11.24
C ALA A 77 -7.58 -24.11 -12.09
N GLU A 78 -6.33 -23.69 -12.21
CA GLU A 78 -5.32 -24.45 -12.93
C GLU A 78 -5.01 -25.78 -12.25
N LEU A 79 -4.94 -25.78 -10.93
CA LEU A 79 -4.75 -27.02 -10.17
C LEU A 79 -5.92 -27.99 -10.36
N ASP A 80 -7.15 -27.47 -10.30
CA ASP A 80 -8.36 -28.28 -10.53
C ASP A 80 -8.37 -28.86 -11.93
N LYS A 81 -7.97 -28.09 -12.93
CA LYS A 81 -7.82 -28.58 -14.30
C LYS A 81 -6.80 -29.70 -14.40
N ALA A 82 -5.68 -29.57 -13.74
CA ALA A 82 -4.63 -30.59 -13.73
C ALA A 82 -5.14 -31.88 -13.09
N ILE A 83 -5.83 -31.79 -11.97
CA ILE A 83 -6.42 -32.94 -11.26
C ILE A 83 -7.46 -33.63 -12.15
N LEU A 84 -8.35 -32.86 -12.77
CA LEU A 84 -9.36 -33.40 -13.67
C LEU A 84 -8.73 -34.08 -14.90
N ARG A 85 -7.66 -33.50 -15.42
CA ARG A 85 -6.94 -34.06 -16.55
C ARG A 85 -6.30 -35.40 -16.21
N GLU A 86 -5.71 -35.52 -15.05
CA GLU A 86 -5.16 -36.79 -14.57
C GLU A 86 -6.21 -37.85 -14.37
N ALA A 87 -7.35 -37.47 -13.77
CA ALA A 87 -8.49 -38.33 -13.60
C ALA A 87 -9.05 -38.82 -14.95
N ALA A 88 -9.15 -37.91 -15.93
CA ALA A 88 -9.67 -38.21 -17.26
C ALA A 88 -8.69 -39.07 -18.09
N SER A 89 -7.41 -39.04 -17.80
CA SER A 89 -6.41 -39.84 -18.53
C SER A 89 -6.47 -41.33 -18.18
N GLY A 90 -7.32 -41.71 -17.24
CA GLY A 90 -7.60 -43.10 -17.00
C GLY A 90 -6.52 -43.87 -16.25
N ASN A 91 -5.73 -43.21 -15.45
CA ASN A 91 -4.78 -43.88 -14.58
C ASN A 91 -5.45 -44.49 -13.36
N PHE A 92 -6.45 -45.26 -13.63
CA PHE A 92 -7.19 -45.97 -12.59
C PHE A 92 -6.64 -47.35 -12.37
#